data_7eb0c091f85c5f493333ebc53f68a973
#
_entry.id   7eb0c091f85c5f493333ebc53f68a973
#
_cell.length_a   1.000
_cell.length_b   1.000
_cell.length_c   1.000
_cell.angle_alpha   90.00
_cell.angle_beta   90.00
_cell.angle_gamma   90.00
#
_symmetry.space_group_name_H-M   'P 1'
#
loop_
_entity.id
_entity.type
_entity.pdbx_description
1 polymer ?
#
loop_
_entity_poly.entity_id
_entity_poly.type
_entity_poly.pdbx_seq_one_letter_code
_entity_poly.pdbx_strand_id
1 'polypeptide(L)'
;MLIVETIARIRREHFIKGKTIKEIARDLKVSRNTVRKVLRSGETSFEYERVVQPRPKLGRWAAELDGLLAGNAAKAAREQLTLIRIFEELRGRGYDGGYDAVRRYARRWSKERGESTAAAYVPLSFAPGEAYQFDWSHEVVLLNGVTVIVKAAHVRLCHSRMLFVRCYPRETQEMVFDAHDRAFALFKGTCVRGIYDNMKTAVETIFVGKGRLYNRRFMQMCSHYLVDPVACTPASGWEKGQVENQVGLVRERFFTPRLRFKTLDELNAWLLDKCITYAKAHRHPELPERTVWEVFEAERPKLVPYAGRFDGFHAVPASVSKTCLVRFDNNKYSVAASAVGRPVEVHAYADRIVIRQDGRIVAEHPRSFGRGETTYDPWHYVPVLARKPGALRNGAPFKDWVLPAAIERVRRKLASADDGNRQMVDILNAVLTDGLPAVEAACAEAIAHGVHSADVVLNILARQRDPAPPANILTPAALTLRHAPIADCARYDNLRRTI
;
A
#
# COMPACT_ATOMS: atom_id res chain seq x y z
N MET A 1 23.05 17.43 -47.85
CA MET A 1 24.02 16.37 -47.52
C MET A 1 24.00 15.34 -48.65
N LEU A 2 25.14 14.95 -49.17
CA LEU A 2 25.19 13.88 -50.18
C LEU A 2 24.99 12.54 -49.46
N ILE A 3 23.99 11.77 -49.90
CA ILE A 3 23.71 10.43 -49.36
C ILE A 3 24.79 9.47 -49.86
N VAL A 4 25.23 8.53 -49.02
CA VAL A 4 26.30 7.54 -49.33
C VAL A 4 26.05 6.85 -50.69
N GLU A 5 24.80 6.52 -51.01
CA GLU A 5 24.38 5.95 -52.31
C GLU A 5 24.67 6.86 -53.50
N THR A 6 24.54 8.19 -53.35
CA THR A 6 24.85 9.15 -54.38
C THR A 6 26.36 9.22 -54.64
N ILE A 7 27.16 9.16 -53.56
CA ILE A 7 28.62 9.11 -53.64
C ILE A 7 29.06 7.83 -54.38
N ALA A 8 28.49 6.68 -54.02
CA ALA A 8 28.77 5.40 -54.67
C ALA A 8 28.37 5.41 -56.15
N ARG A 9 27.22 6.05 -56.49
CA ARG A 9 26.73 6.17 -57.86
C ARG A 9 27.61 7.08 -58.70
N ILE A 10 28.07 8.25 -58.19
CA ILE A 10 29.04 9.13 -58.86
C ILE A 10 30.31 8.37 -59.22
N ARG A 11 30.86 7.60 -58.31
CA ARG A 11 32.07 6.81 -58.49
C ARG A 11 31.88 5.73 -59.56
N ARG A 12 30.76 4.96 -59.49
CA ARG A 12 30.46 3.92 -60.48
C ARG A 12 30.28 4.49 -61.87
N GLU A 13 29.56 5.59 -62.01
CA GLU A 13 29.33 6.23 -63.31
C GLU A 13 30.65 6.74 -63.92
N HIS A 14 31.62 7.21 -63.10
CA HIS A 14 32.91 7.68 -63.58
C HIS A 14 33.91 6.53 -63.84
N PHE A 15 34.20 5.71 -62.82
CA PHE A 15 35.27 4.72 -62.93
C PHE A 15 34.88 3.44 -63.66
N ILE A 16 33.62 3.06 -63.68
CA ILE A 16 33.15 1.83 -64.37
C ILE A 16 32.56 2.16 -65.73
N LYS A 17 31.74 3.21 -65.82
CA LYS A 17 31.03 3.53 -67.06
C LYS A 17 31.70 4.62 -67.89
N GLY A 18 32.83 5.18 -67.46
CA GLY A 18 33.64 6.17 -68.19
C GLY A 18 32.96 7.53 -68.44
N LYS A 19 31.85 7.85 -67.72
CA LYS A 19 31.16 9.12 -67.93
C LYS A 19 31.97 10.33 -67.48
N THR A 20 31.83 11.43 -68.18
CA THR A 20 32.46 12.70 -67.85
C THR A 20 31.79 13.37 -66.63
N ILE A 21 32.53 14.21 -65.93
CA ILE A 21 32.07 15.01 -64.80
C ILE A 21 30.80 15.83 -65.17
N LYS A 22 30.74 16.32 -66.41
CA LYS A 22 29.63 17.13 -66.94
C LYS A 22 28.36 16.30 -67.09
N GLU A 23 28.46 15.07 -67.58
CA GLU A 23 27.35 14.12 -67.72
C GLU A 23 26.82 13.66 -66.37
N ILE A 24 27.71 13.25 -65.46
CA ILE A 24 27.34 12.82 -64.10
C ILE A 24 26.66 13.96 -63.33
N ALA A 25 27.16 15.19 -63.45
CA ALA A 25 26.54 16.34 -62.79
C ALA A 25 25.11 16.62 -63.29
N ARG A 26 24.89 16.45 -64.61
CA ARG A 26 23.55 16.59 -65.23
C ARG A 26 22.60 15.45 -64.84
N ASP A 27 23.09 14.21 -64.94
CA ASP A 27 22.27 13.02 -64.71
C ASP A 27 21.82 12.88 -63.26
N LEU A 28 22.68 13.25 -62.32
CA LEU A 28 22.42 13.17 -60.87
C LEU A 28 21.94 14.51 -60.25
N LYS A 29 21.80 15.56 -61.08
CA LYS A 29 21.39 16.90 -60.66
C LYS A 29 22.21 17.47 -59.52
N VAL A 30 23.54 17.22 -59.52
CA VAL A 30 24.52 17.72 -58.55
C VAL A 30 25.50 18.69 -59.20
N SER A 31 26.12 19.56 -58.39
CA SER A 31 27.11 20.49 -58.96
C SER A 31 28.37 19.77 -59.45
N ARG A 32 29.00 20.29 -60.51
CA ARG A 32 30.30 19.77 -61.03
C ARG A 32 31.36 19.75 -59.93
N ASN A 33 31.34 20.73 -59.01
CA ASN A 33 32.26 20.80 -57.88
C ASN A 33 32.02 19.67 -56.89
N THR A 34 30.75 19.28 -56.66
CA THR A 34 30.40 18.14 -55.85
C THR A 34 30.92 16.83 -56.45
N VAL A 35 30.75 16.61 -57.76
CA VAL A 35 31.30 15.43 -58.47
C VAL A 35 32.82 15.40 -58.36
N ARG A 36 33.53 16.53 -58.62
CA ARG A 36 35.00 16.63 -58.46
C ARG A 36 35.44 16.31 -57.02
N LYS A 37 34.73 16.83 -56.00
CA LYS A 37 35.02 16.56 -54.60
C LYS A 37 34.93 15.08 -54.29
N VAL A 38 33.86 14.41 -54.70
CA VAL A 38 33.67 12.96 -54.51
C VAL A 38 34.76 12.13 -55.19
N LEU A 39 35.15 12.49 -56.41
CA LEU A 39 36.18 11.76 -57.16
C LEU A 39 37.59 11.96 -56.62
N ARG A 40 37.87 13.11 -55.99
CA ARG A 40 39.22 13.46 -55.44
C ARG A 40 39.41 12.99 -54.00
N SER A 41 38.34 12.97 -53.18
CA SER A 41 38.48 12.76 -51.73
C SER A 41 38.71 11.29 -51.34
N GLY A 42 38.45 10.32 -52.18
CA GLY A 42 38.54 8.92 -51.81
C GLY A 42 37.55 8.46 -50.71
N GLU A 43 36.83 9.37 -50.06
CA GLU A 43 35.93 9.10 -48.95
C GLU A 43 34.59 8.52 -49.40
N THR A 44 34.01 7.60 -48.62
CA THR A 44 32.76 6.94 -48.86
C THR A 44 31.57 7.66 -48.22
N SER A 45 31.82 8.57 -47.27
CA SER A 45 30.83 9.46 -46.64
C SER A 45 31.45 10.86 -46.41
N PHE A 46 30.59 11.89 -46.50
CA PHE A 46 31.02 13.26 -46.11
C PHE A 46 30.21 13.67 -44.87
N GLU A 47 30.93 13.82 -43.75
CA GLU A 47 30.41 14.47 -42.57
C GLU A 47 30.75 15.96 -42.60
N TYR A 48 29.76 16.80 -42.32
CA TYR A 48 29.98 18.23 -42.23
C TYR A 48 30.16 18.60 -40.74
N GLU A 49 31.39 18.62 -40.28
CA GLU A 49 31.73 19.21 -39.00
C GLU A 49 31.85 20.72 -39.11
N ARG A 50 30.96 21.41 -38.43
CA ARG A 50 31.04 22.87 -38.34
C ARG A 50 31.98 23.23 -37.19
N VAL A 51 33.24 23.52 -37.52
CA VAL A 51 34.30 23.86 -36.56
C VAL A 51 33.96 25.10 -35.74
N VAL A 52 33.22 26.05 -36.28
CA VAL A 52 32.77 27.25 -35.57
C VAL A 52 31.25 27.40 -35.74
N GLN A 53 30.51 27.29 -34.65
CA GLN A 53 29.06 27.52 -34.62
C GLN A 53 28.82 28.96 -34.13
N PRO A 54 28.32 29.89 -34.95
CA PRO A 54 28.08 31.26 -34.54
C PRO A 54 27.04 31.30 -33.41
N ARG A 55 27.35 32.05 -32.36
CA ARG A 55 26.48 32.27 -31.18
C ARG A 55 26.14 33.75 -31.07
N PRO A 56 25.31 34.31 -31.92
CA PRO A 56 25.17 35.77 -32.06
C PRO A 56 24.68 36.44 -30.78
N LYS A 57 23.84 35.79 -29.95
CA LYS A 57 23.33 36.35 -28.70
C LYS A 57 24.12 35.92 -27.46
N LEU A 58 24.57 34.68 -27.39
CA LEU A 58 25.26 34.13 -26.22
C LEU A 58 26.79 34.37 -26.22
N GLY A 59 27.38 34.60 -27.40
CA GLY A 59 28.85 34.68 -27.53
C GLY A 59 29.52 35.71 -26.61
N ARG A 60 28.95 36.92 -26.51
CA ARG A 60 29.43 37.98 -25.61
C ARG A 60 29.28 37.67 -24.12
N TRP A 61 28.37 36.73 -23.77
CA TRP A 61 28.07 36.32 -22.40
C TRP A 61 28.75 35.01 -21.99
N ALA A 62 29.59 34.44 -22.90
CA ALA A 62 30.17 33.11 -22.65
C ALA A 62 31.09 33.12 -21.40
N ALA A 63 31.97 34.12 -21.27
CA ALA A 63 32.85 34.20 -20.12
C ALA A 63 32.11 34.39 -18.79
N GLU A 64 31.03 35.17 -18.80
CA GLU A 64 30.20 35.39 -17.61
C GLU A 64 29.40 34.16 -17.23
N LEU A 65 28.85 33.45 -18.21
CA LEU A 65 28.16 32.18 -18.00
C LEU A 65 29.13 31.09 -17.50
N ASP A 66 30.39 31.05 -18.01
CA ASP A 66 31.44 30.17 -17.50
C ASP A 66 31.75 30.44 -16.05
N GLY A 67 31.83 31.71 -15.64
CA GLY A 67 32.05 32.12 -14.25
C GLY A 67 30.86 31.67 -13.35
N LEU A 68 29.62 31.84 -13.80
CA LEU A 68 28.42 31.41 -13.07
C LEU A 68 28.39 29.90 -12.94
N LEU A 69 28.66 29.15 -14.01
CA LEU A 69 28.66 27.68 -13.99
C LEU A 69 29.80 27.14 -13.11
N ALA A 70 30.99 27.70 -13.19
CA ALA A 70 32.13 27.30 -12.37
C ALA A 70 31.93 27.60 -10.89
N GLY A 71 31.46 28.81 -10.57
CA GLY A 71 31.12 29.19 -9.20
C GLY A 71 29.97 28.36 -8.62
N ASN A 72 29.01 27.93 -9.45
CA ASN A 72 27.93 27.03 -9.04
C ASN A 72 28.43 25.60 -8.80
N ALA A 73 29.28 25.08 -9.66
CA ALA A 73 29.89 23.76 -9.52
C ALA A 73 30.77 23.60 -8.26
N ALA A 74 31.39 24.69 -7.81
CA ALA A 74 32.22 24.71 -6.60
C ALA A 74 31.40 24.66 -5.29
N LYS A 75 30.06 24.89 -5.35
CA LYS A 75 29.19 24.90 -4.17
C LYS A 75 28.78 23.46 -3.79
N ALA A 76 28.44 23.27 -2.51
CA ALA A 76 27.84 22.02 -2.05
C ALA A 76 26.52 21.73 -2.81
N ALA A 77 26.19 20.48 -3.08
CA ALA A 77 25.05 20.09 -3.92
C ALA A 77 23.70 20.72 -3.51
N ARG A 78 23.50 20.98 -2.20
CA ARG A 78 22.30 21.64 -1.68
C ARG A 78 22.23 23.15 -1.95
N GLU A 79 23.37 23.77 -2.27
CA GLU A 79 23.50 25.21 -2.52
C GLU A 79 23.64 25.53 -4.01
N GLN A 80 23.69 24.48 -4.84
CA GLN A 80 23.80 24.66 -6.28
C GLN A 80 22.49 25.18 -6.86
N LEU A 81 22.61 26.24 -7.64
CA LEU A 81 21.49 26.80 -8.38
C LEU A 81 21.12 25.89 -9.55
N THR A 82 19.83 25.77 -9.81
CA THR A 82 19.36 25.13 -11.04
C THR A 82 19.73 25.96 -12.27
N LEU A 83 19.83 25.32 -13.43
CA LEU A 83 20.17 26.02 -14.66
C LEU A 83 19.16 27.12 -15.03
N ILE A 84 17.91 26.98 -14.62
CA ILE A 84 16.88 28.02 -14.77
C ILE A 84 17.26 29.27 -13.94
N ARG A 85 17.70 29.07 -12.70
CA ARG A 85 18.10 30.18 -11.84
C ARG A 85 19.36 30.88 -12.36
N ILE A 86 20.34 30.13 -12.90
CA ILE A 86 21.53 30.68 -13.58
C ILE A 86 21.11 31.50 -14.81
N PHE A 87 20.12 31.02 -15.57
CA PHE A 87 19.56 31.76 -16.70
C PHE A 87 18.87 33.06 -16.25
N GLU A 88 18.07 33.02 -15.16
CA GLU A 88 17.44 34.22 -14.60
C GLU A 88 18.50 35.25 -14.13
N GLU A 89 19.54 34.81 -13.48
CA GLU A 89 20.64 35.66 -13.05
C GLU A 89 21.34 36.31 -14.25
N LEU A 90 21.61 35.50 -15.30
CA LEU A 90 22.21 36.02 -16.55
C LEU A 90 21.28 37.05 -17.23
N ARG A 91 19.96 36.82 -17.19
CA ARG A 91 18.95 37.79 -17.68
C ARG A 91 18.97 39.08 -16.86
N GLY A 92 19.05 38.96 -15.54
CA GLY A 92 19.18 40.11 -14.64
C GLY A 92 20.40 40.99 -14.95
N ARG A 93 21.47 40.41 -15.52
CA ARG A 93 22.66 41.12 -15.99
C ARG A 93 22.52 41.65 -17.40
N GLY A 94 21.40 41.46 -18.09
CA GLY A 94 21.09 42.01 -19.42
C GLY A 94 21.14 41.03 -20.59
N TYR A 95 21.18 39.72 -20.34
CA TYR A 95 21.09 38.70 -21.40
C TYR A 95 19.69 38.69 -22.02
N ASP A 96 19.58 38.87 -23.33
CA ASP A 96 18.37 38.97 -24.12
C ASP A 96 18.02 37.68 -24.90
N GLY A 97 18.82 36.62 -24.75
CA GLY A 97 18.63 35.35 -25.46
C GLY A 97 17.69 34.36 -24.73
N GLY A 98 17.39 33.24 -25.40
CA GLY A 98 16.53 32.21 -24.87
C GLY A 98 17.25 31.21 -23.96
N TYR A 99 16.46 30.56 -23.07
CA TYR A 99 16.94 29.50 -22.15
C TYR A 99 17.62 28.33 -22.86
N ASP A 100 17.11 27.90 -24.03
CA ASP A 100 17.70 26.77 -24.77
C ASP A 100 19.16 27.00 -25.23
N ALA A 101 19.51 28.24 -25.47
CA ALA A 101 20.92 28.60 -25.80
C ALA A 101 21.84 28.40 -24.59
N VAL A 102 21.41 28.84 -23.41
CA VAL A 102 22.10 28.64 -22.14
C VAL A 102 22.20 27.15 -21.79
N ARG A 103 21.11 26.41 -21.94
CA ARG A 103 21.03 24.96 -21.70
C ARG A 103 22.02 24.18 -22.58
N ARG A 104 22.04 24.46 -23.88
CA ARG A 104 23.00 23.83 -24.82
C ARG A 104 24.44 24.18 -24.48
N TYR A 105 24.68 25.43 -24.08
CA TYR A 105 26.02 25.88 -23.66
C TYR A 105 26.48 25.15 -22.40
N ALA A 106 25.64 25.12 -21.35
CA ALA A 106 25.95 24.45 -20.09
C ALA A 106 26.25 22.95 -20.28
N ARG A 107 25.47 22.25 -21.13
CA ARG A 107 25.74 20.84 -21.48
C ARG A 107 27.12 20.66 -22.12
N ARG A 108 27.51 21.56 -23.03
CA ARG A 108 28.80 21.49 -23.66
C ARG A 108 29.94 21.81 -22.67
N TRP A 109 29.76 22.83 -21.85
CA TRP A 109 30.67 23.22 -20.79
C TRP A 109 30.96 22.07 -19.81
N SER A 110 29.95 21.36 -19.33
CA SER A 110 30.09 20.17 -18.48
C SER A 110 30.84 19.04 -19.22
N LYS A 111 30.57 18.83 -20.51
CA LYS A 111 31.23 17.80 -21.31
C LYS A 111 32.71 18.11 -21.54
N GLU A 112 33.08 19.38 -21.79
CA GLU A 112 34.47 19.84 -22.04
C GLU A 112 35.34 19.77 -20.78
N ARG A 113 34.74 19.88 -19.58
CA ARG A 113 35.44 19.75 -18.28
C ARG A 113 35.60 18.33 -17.77
N GLY A 114 35.09 17.35 -18.47
CA GLY A 114 35.17 15.96 -18.02
C GLY A 114 34.26 15.68 -16.81
N GLU A 115 33.40 16.65 -16.39
CA GLU A 115 32.43 16.50 -15.31
C GLU A 115 31.26 15.60 -15.70
N SER A 116 31.18 15.20 -16.95
CA SER A 116 30.32 14.14 -17.45
C SER A 116 31.07 12.80 -17.51
N THR A 117 31.75 12.44 -16.44
CA THR A 117 31.87 11.03 -16.15
C THR A 117 30.44 10.61 -15.74
N ALA A 118 29.72 10.01 -16.65
CA ALA A 118 28.70 9.07 -16.25
C ALA A 118 29.35 8.23 -15.16
N ALA A 119 28.94 8.40 -13.91
CA ALA A 119 29.58 7.73 -12.80
C ALA A 119 29.58 6.25 -13.14
N ALA A 120 30.76 5.68 -13.38
CA ALA A 120 30.86 4.25 -13.65
C ALA A 120 30.52 3.53 -12.35
N TYR A 121 29.44 2.75 -12.37
CA TYR A 121 29.03 1.95 -11.22
C TYR A 121 29.59 0.55 -11.34
N VAL A 122 30.06 0.01 -10.22
CA VAL A 122 30.44 -1.41 -10.16
C VAL A 122 29.14 -2.23 -10.13
N PRO A 123 28.91 -3.14 -11.08
CA PRO A 123 27.72 -4.00 -11.06
C PRO A 123 27.67 -4.83 -9.77
N LEU A 124 26.56 -4.76 -9.05
CA LEU A 124 26.34 -5.56 -7.85
C LEU A 124 25.78 -6.94 -8.25
N SER A 125 26.48 -8.00 -7.86
CA SER A 125 26.02 -9.38 -7.97
C SER A 125 25.65 -9.93 -6.60
N PHE A 126 24.55 -10.67 -6.52
CA PHE A 126 24.04 -11.26 -5.28
C PHE A 126 23.82 -12.75 -5.47
N ALA A 127 24.19 -13.54 -4.48
CA ALA A 127 23.90 -14.96 -4.44
C ALA A 127 22.39 -15.22 -4.23
N PRO A 128 21.86 -16.39 -4.62
CA PRO A 128 20.46 -16.74 -4.35
C PRO A 128 20.14 -16.71 -2.87
N GLY A 129 19.09 -16.00 -2.48
CA GLY A 129 18.65 -15.82 -1.09
C GLY A 129 19.48 -14.85 -0.26
N GLU A 130 20.47 -14.18 -0.84
CA GLU A 130 21.36 -13.28 -0.10
C GLU A 130 20.68 -11.99 0.35
N ALA A 131 20.05 -11.25 -0.57
CA ALA A 131 19.53 -9.93 -0.25
C ALA A 131 18.25 -9.59 -1.00
N TYR A 132 17.43 -8.75 -0.38
CA TYR A 132 16.36 -7.99 -1.03
C TYR A 132 16.54 -6.48 -0.80
N GLN A 133 15.89 -5.68 -1.63
CA GLN A 133 15.83 -4.23 -1.49
C GLN A 133 14.39 -3.78 -1.28
N PHE A 134 14.22 -2.76 -0.42
CA PHE A 134 12.94 -2.11 -0.14
C PHE A 134 13.00 -0.62 -0.48
N ASP A 135 11.92 -0.11 -1.11
CA ASP A 135 11.76 1.32 -1.38
C ASP A 135 10.30 1.75 -1.42
N TRP A 136 10.07 3.05 -1.28
CA TRP A 136 8.79 3.70 -1.50
C TRP A 136 8.77 4.51 -2.78
N SER A 137 7.63 4.53 -3.48
CA SER A 137 7.36 5.51 -4.51
C SER A 137 5.98 6.14 -4.34
N HIS A 138 5.79 7.30 -4.94
CA HIS A 138 4.51 8.03 -4.92
C HIS A 138 3.89 7.95 -6.30
N GLU A 139 2.70 7.36 -6.38
CA GLU A 139 2.01 7.15 -7.64
C GLU A 139 0.62 7.78 -7.63
N VAL A 140 0.21 8.34 -8.77
CA VAL A 140 -1.08 9.02 -8.92
C VAL A 140 -2.08 8.07 -9.56
N VAL A 141 -3.18 7.79 -8.87
CA VAL A 141 -4.25 6.91 -9.34
C VAL A 141 -5.63 7.55 -9.16
N LEU A 142 -6.66 7.02 -9.82
CA LEU A 142 -8.05 7.33 -9.54
C LEU A 142 -8.66 6.21 -8.70
N LEU A 143 -9.11 6.54 -7.48
CA LEU A 143 -9.88 5.63 -6.62
C LEU A 143 -11.30 6.20 -6.48
N ASN A 144 -12.29 5.41 -6.86
CA ASN A 144 -13.70 5.82 -6.87
C ASN A 144 -13.94 7.19 -7.55
N GLY A 145 -13.23 7.45 -8.67
CA GLY A 145 -13.32 8.70 -9.42
C GLY A 145 -12.51 9.88 -8.85
N VAL A 146 -11.91 9.73 -7.68
CA VAL A 146 -11.08 10.77 -7.05
C VAL A 146 -9.60 10.52 -7.36
N THR A 147 -8.89 11.56 -7.78
CA THR A 147 -7.43 11.50 -7.96
C THR A 147 -6.74 11.52 -6.60
N VAL A 148 -6.00 10.47 -6.30
CA VAL A 148 -5.25 10.32 -5.05
C VAL A 148 -3.79 9.97 -5.31
N ILE A 149 -2.91 10.36 -4.39
CA ILE A 149 -1.51 9.92 -4.37
C ILE A 149 -1.40 8.77 -3.38
N VAL A 150 -1.12 7.58 -3.91
CA VAL A 150 -0.85 6.39 -3.11
C VAL A 150 0.65 6.21 -2.91
N LYS A 151 1.01 5.54 -1.82
CA LYS A 151 2.38 5.19 -1.48
C LYS A 151 2.61 3.74 -1.87
N ALA A 152 3.43 3.51 -2.89
CA ALA A 152 3.74 2.18 -3.36
C ALA A 152 5.00 1.65 -2.67
N ALA A 153 4.86 0.58 -1.90
CA ALA A 153 5.97 -0.18 -1.34
C ALA A 153 6.50 -1.15 -2.38
N HIS A 154 7.79 -1.13 -2.60
CA HIS A 154 8.50 -2.01 -3.51
C HIS A 154 9.41 -2.95 -2.71
N VAL A 155 9.28 -4.24 -2.93
CA VAL A 155 10.23 -5.25 -2.45
C VAL A 155 10.80 -5.99 -3.66
N ARG A 156 12.11 -6.12 -3.75
CA ARG A 156 12.79 -6.79 -4.85
C ARG A 156 13.85 -7.74 -4.36
N LEU A 157 13.78 -9.00 -4.76
CA LEU A 157 14.87 -9.95 -4.56
C LEU A 157 16.04 -9.57 -5.47
N CYS A 158 17.24 -9.45 -4.90
CA CYS A 158 18.40 -8.95 -5.62
C CYS A 158 18.97 -9.96 -6.63
N HIS A 159 18.83 -11.26 -6.40
CA HIS A 159 19.29 -12.28 -7.32
C HIS A 159 18.29 -12.50 -8.47
N SER A 160 17.11 -12.98 -8.20
CA SER A 160 16.11 -13.31 -9.25
C SER A 160 15.44 -12.10 -9.88
N ARG A 161 15.58 -10.93 -9.32
CA ARG A 161 14.86 -9.71 -9.74
C ARG A 161 13.34 -9.83 -9.55
N MET A 162 12.86 -10.85 -8.81
CA MET A 162 11.44 -10.98 -8.47
C MET A 162 10.98 -9.76 -7.70
N LEU A 163 9.85 -9.20 -8.13
CA LEU A 163 9.30 -7.96 -7.59
C LEU A 163 7.96 -8.18 -6.90
N PHE A 164 7.73 -7.40 -5.87
CA PHE A 164 6.45 -7.23 -5.22
C PHE A 164 6.16 -5.74 -5.06
N VAL A 165 4.94 -5.32 -5.38
CA VAL A 165 4.48 -3.94 -5.27
C VAL A 165 3.10 -3.92 -4.62
N ARG A 166 2.93 -3.05 -3.62
CA ARG A 166 1.66 -2.84 -2.93
C ARG A 166 1.47 -1.38 -2.57
N CYS A 167 0.28 -0.86 -2.79
CA CYS A 167 -0.08 0.51 -2.49
C CYS A 167 -0.72 0.67 -1.11
N TYR A 168 -0.41 1.79 -0.47
CA TYR A 168 -0.91 2.19 0.84
C TYR A 168 -1.34 3.66 0.82
N PRO A 169 -2.20 4.09 1.76
CA PRO A 169 -2.55 5.50 1.89
C PRO A 169 -1.41 6.36 2.44
N ARG A 170 -0.48 5.78 3.20
CA ARG A 170 0.63 6.48 3.89
C ARG A 170 1.91 5.64 3.90
N GLU A 171 3.02 6.24 4.35
CA GLU A 171 4.32 5.59 4.58
C GLU A 171 4.57 5.46 6.09
N THR A 172 3.74 4.71 6.80
CA THR A 172 3.89 4.51 8.24
C THR A 172 4.52 3.16 8.56
N GLN A 173 4.98 2.98 9.78
CA GLN A 173 5.73 1.80 10.21
C GLN A 173 4.92 0.50 10.03
N GLU A 174 3.65 0.52 10.41
CA GLU A 174 2.76 -0.62 10.27
C GLU A 174 2.50 -1.00 8.80
N MET A 175 2.59 -0.04 7.88
CA MET A 175 2.52 -0.31 6.44
C MET A 175 3.81 -0.92 5.90
N VAL A 176 4.97 -0.56 6.46
CA VAL A 176 6.24 -1.25 6.19
C VAL A 176 6.12 -2.72 6.63
N PHE A 177 5.58 -2.98 7.82
CA PHE A 177 5.42 -4.35 8.32
C PHE A 177 4.48 -5.18 7.44
N ASP A 178 3.31 -4.64 7.07
CA ASP A 178 2.36 -5.32 6.18
C ASP A 178 2.96 -5.57 4.78
N ALA A 179 3.75 -4.62 4.24
CA ALA A 179 4.40 -4.78 2.95
C ALA A 179 5.41 -5.93 2.95
N HIS A 180 6.23 -6.03 4.01
CA HIS A 180 7.19 -7.12 4.17
C HIS A 180 6.50 -8.47 4.36
N ASP A 181 5.51 -8.54 5.26
CA ASP A 181 4.72 -9.75 5.49
C ASP A 181 4.12 -10.30 4.19
N ARG A 182 3.46 -9.45 3.42
CA ARG A 182 2.83 -9.86 2.15
C ARG A 182 3.83 -10.21 1.06
N ALA A 183 4.97 -9.51 1.00
CA ALA A 183 6.05 -9.85 0.06
C ALA A 183 6.64 -11.22 0.39
N PHE A 184 6.96 -11.46 1.66
CA PHE A 184 7.56 -12.72 2.11
C PHE A 184 6.58 -13.89 2.03
N ALA A 185 5.29 -13.66 2.24
CA ALA A 185 4.24 -14.65 1.99
C ALA A 185 4.14 -15.02 0.50
N LEU A 186 4.24 -14.04 -0.43
CA LEU A 186 4.32 -14.29 -1.88
C LEU A 186 5.57 -15.10 -2.24
N PHE A 187 6.72 -14.69 -1.73
CA PHE A 187 8.00 -15.34 -2.01
C PHE A 187 8.11 -16.72 -1.33
N LYS A 188 7.26 -16.99 -0.33
CA LYS A 188 7.32 -18.15 0.58
C LYS A 188 8.62 -18.22 1.38
N GLY A 189 9.25 -17.06 1.59
CA GLY A 189 10.52 -16.95 2.30
C GLY A 189 11.07 -15.53 2.20
N THR A 190 12.22 -15.32 2.82
CA THR A 190 12.95 -14.07 2.82
C THR A 190 14.44 -14.28 2.59
N CYS A 191 15.16 -13.22 2.22
CA CYS A 191 16.62 -13.23 2.15
C CYS A 191 17.22 -13.00 3.54
N VAL A 192 18.49 -13.37 3.70
CA VAL A 192 19.24 -13.15 4.95
C VAL A 192 19.44 -11.67 5.22
N ARG A 193 19.54 -10.84 4.17
CA ARG A 193 19.84 -9.40 4.28
C ARG A 193 18.76 -8.55 3.61
N GLY A 194 18.28 -7.52 4.33
CA GLY A 194 17.38 -6.50 3.81
C GLY A 194 18.10 -5.17 3.61
N ILE A 195 18.08 -4.61 2.41
CA ILE A 195 18.72 -3.33 2.07
C ILE A 195 17.64 -2.23 2.04
N TYR A 196 17.84 -1.21 2.88
CA TYR A 196 16.90 -0.12 3.08
C TYR A 196 17.54 1.24 2.87
N ASP A 197 16.74 2.21 2.44
CA ASP A 197 17.12 3.61 2.57
C ASP A 197 17.04 4.07 4.03
N ASN A 198 17.59 5.27 4.32
CA ASN A 198 17.50 5.88 5.64
C ASN A 198 16.09 6.42 5.93
N MET A 199 15.07 5.57 5.79
CA MET A 199 13.68 5.94 6.06
C MET A 199 13.40 6.04 7.56
N LYS A 200 12.69 7.08 7.99
CA LYS A 200 12.35 7.34 9.40
C LYS A 200 11.56 6.21 10.08
N THR A 201 10.87 5.39 9.30
CA THR A 201 10.09 4.24 9.80
C THR A 201 10.98 3.07 10.23
N ALA A 202 12.23 3.00 9.74
CA ALA A 202 13.20 1.96 10.09
C ALA A 202 14.33 2.49 10.96
N VAL A 203 14.82 3.70 10.71
CA VAL A 203 16.02 4.28 11.34
C VAL A 203 15.62 5.46 12.22
N GLU A 204 15.97 5.41 13.51
CA GLU A 204 15.76 6.51 14.47
C GLU A 204 16.89 7.53 14.41
N THR A 205 18.12 7.05 14.31
CA THR A 205 19.32 7.92 14.33
C THR A 205 20.33 7.42 13.29
N ILE A 206 20.89 8.38 12.55
CA ILE A 206 21.94 8.16 11.57
C ILE A 206 23.25 8.70 12.16
N PHE A 207 24.26 7.84 12.34
CA PHE A 207 25.60 8.22 12.74
C PHE A 207 26.48 8.44 11.49
N VAL A 208 27.67 8.98 11.69
CA VAL A 208 28.66 9.13 10.62
C VAL A 208 29.04 7.73 10.10
N GLY A 209 29.05 7.57 8.76
CA GLY A 209 29.31 6.28 8.11
C GLY A 209 28.08 5.36 8.08
N LYS A 210 28.27 4.07 8.37
CA LYS A 210 27.21 3.02 8.31
C LYS A 210 26.51 2.76 9.63
N GLY A 211 26.90 3.42 10.73
CA GLY A 211 26.24 3.25 12.04
C GLY A 211 24.80 3.76 12.01
N ARG A 212 23.87 2.96 12.52
CA ARG A 212 22.42 3.29 12.61
C ARG A 212 21.85 2.80 13.92
N LEU A 213 20.94 3.60 14.47
CA LEU A 213 20.02 3.13 15.51
C LEU A 213 18.66 2.85 14.85
N TYR A 214 18.31 1.59 14.79
CA TYR A 214 17.05 1.15 14.20
C TYR A 214 15.92 1.23 15.23
N ASN A 215 14.71 1.51 14.74
CA ASN A 215 13.51 1.46 15.56
C ASN A 215 13.30 0.04 16.15
N ARG A 216 12.95 -0.01 17.44
CA ARG A 216 12.79 -1.28 18.18
C ARG A 216 11.78 -2.23 17.52
N ARG A 217 10.63 -1.72 17.06
CA ARG A 217 9.59 -2.54 16.38
C ARG A 217 10.06 -3.04 15.03
N PHE A 218 10.82 -2.22 14.30
CA PHE A 218 11.44 -2.62 13.05
C PHE A 218 12.45 -3.76 13.27
N MET A 219 13.27 -3.67 14.31
CA MET A 219 14.20 -4.75 14.67
C MET A 219 13.48 -6.03 15.10
N GLN A 220 12.31 -5.92 15.76
CA GLN A 220 11.49 -7.09 16.08
C GLN A 220 10.97 -7.79 14.82
N MET A 221 10.55 -7.04 13.80
CA MET A 221 10.17 -7.60 12.49
C MET A 221 11.36 -8.29 11.82
N CYS A 222 12.53 -7.64 11.78
CA CYS A 222 13.75 -8.23 11.22
C CYS A 222 14.14 -9.53 11.93
N SER A 223 14.06 -9.54 13.27
CA SER A 223 14.32 -10.72 14.08
C SER A 223 13.30 -11.85 13.82
N HIS A 224 12.01 -11.52 13.68
CA HIS A 224 10.96 -12.50 13.36
C HIS A 224 11.23 -13.22 12.02
N TYR A 225 11.69 -12.48 11.02
CA TYR A 225 11.98 -13.00 9.69
C TYR A 225 13.44 -13.42 9.48
N LEU A 226 14.28 -13.33 10.51
CA LEU A 226 15.72 -13.63 10.47
C LEU A 226 16.47 -12.79 9.41
N VAL A 227 16.11 -11.53 9.28
CA VAL A 227 16.71 -10.57 8.34
C VAL A 227 17.73 -9.69 9.05
N ASP A 228 18.92 -9.56 8.48
CA ASP A 228 19.90 -8.54 8.85
C ASP A 228 19.62 -7.24 8.09
N PRO A 229 19.18 -6.16 8.76
CA PRO A 229 18.88 -4.90 8.08
C PRO A 229 20.15 -4.10 7.80
N VAL A 230 20.35 -3.73 6.54
CA VAL A 230 21.47 -2.90 6.08
C VAL A 230 20.91 -1.60 5.51
N ALA A 231 21.26 -0.46 6.14
CA ALA A 231 20.94 0.85 5.60
C ALA A 231 21.97 1.28 4.57
N CYS A 232 21.54 1.87 3.47
CA CYS A 232 22.41 2.48 2.48
C CYS A 232 23.23 3.62 3.08
N THR A 233 24.43 3.83 2.58
CA THR A 233 25.24 5.00 2.93
C THR A 233 24.52 6.27 2.42
N PRO A 234 24.46 7.36 3.21
CA PRO A 234 23.84 8.60 2.75
C PRO A 234 24.44 9.07 1.43
N ALA A 235 23.61 9.47 0.48
CA ALA A 235 23.97 9.91 -0.88
C ALA A 235 24.62 8.84 -1.78
N SER A 236 24.54 7.55 -1.44
CA SER A 236 25.09 6.42 -2.22
C SER A 236 23.98 5.66 -2.96
N GLY A 237 23.31 6.32 -3.92
CA GLY A 237 22.21 5.73 -4.71
C GLY A 237 22.62 4.44 -5.45
N TRP A 238 23.91 4.24 -5.73
CA TRP A 238 24.41 3.02 -6.39
C TRP A 238 24.24 1.74 -5.57
N GLU A 239 24.19 1.83 -4.22
CA GLU A 239 23.94 0.67 -3.35
C GLU A 239 22.50 0.14 -3.49
N LYS A 240 21.58 0.99 -3.99
CA LYS A 240 20.14 0.71 -4.12
C LYS A 240 19.65 0.70 -5.58
N GLY A 241 20.56 0.79 -6.54
CA GLY A 241 20.23 0.97 -7.96
C GLY A 241 19.28 -0.05 -8.56
N GLN A 242 19.15 -1.24 -7.99
CA GLN A 242 18.21 -2.26 -8.49
C GLN A 242 16.76 -1.90 -8.20
N VAL A 243 16.42 -1.45 -6.98
CA VAL A 243 15.04 -1.10 -6.64
C VAL A 243 14.65 0.27 -7.21
N GLU A 244 15.58 1.20 -7.34
CA GLU A 244 15.34 2.48 -8.03
C GLU A 244 14.97 2.25 -9.51
N ASN A 245 15.69 1.35 -10.19
CA ASN A 245 15.33 0.91 -11.55
C ASN A 245 13.94 0.23 -11.57
N GLN A 246 13.58 -0.53 -10.53
CA GLN A 246 12.24 -1.11 -10.41
C GLN A 246 11.16 -0.04 -10.27
N VAL A 247 11.36 0.99 -9.46
CA VAL A 247 10.40 2.11 -9.32
C VAL A 247 10.11 2.74 -10.68
N GLY A 248 11.16 3.02 -11.47
CA GLY A 248 11.01 3.53 -12.82
C GLY A 248 10.23 2.59 -13.74
N LEU A 249 10.58 1.31 -13.76
CA LEU A 249 9.91 0.27 -14.54
C LEU A 249 8.44 0.11 -14.13
N VAL A 250 8.16 0.03 -12.84
CA VAL A 250 6.79 -0.13 -12.32
C VAL A 250 5.93 1.09 -12.67
N ARG A 251 6.47 2.30 -12.54
CA ARG A 251 5.77 3.53 -12.94
C ARG A 251 5.40 3.52 -14.42
N GLU A 252 6.36 3.20 -15.27
CA GLU A 252 6.13 3.16 -16.72
C GLU A 252 5.17 2.05 -17.14
N ARG A 253 5.34 0.84 -16.58
CA ARG A 253 4.64 -0.35 -17.05
C ARG A 253 3.32 -0.63 -16.35
N PHE A 254 3.21 -0.24 -15.05
CA PHE A 254 2.02 -0.53 -14.25
C PHE A 254 1.17 0.71 -14.03
N PHE A 255 1.77 1.89 -13.78
CA PHE A 255 1.01 3.10 -13.48
C PHE A 255 0.79 4.05 -14.68
N THR A 256 1.29 3.69 -15.85
CA THR A 256 1.07 4.45 -17.09
C THR A 256 0.37 3.57 -18.13
N PRO A 257 -0.81 3.96 -18.67
CA PRO A 257 -1.60 5.16 -18.32
C PRO A 257 -2.17 5.11 -16.91
N ARG A 258 -2.65 6.28 -16.40
CA ARG A 258 -3.15 6.40 -15.02
C ARG A 258 -4.22 5.36 -14.70
N LEU A 259 -3.99 4.60 -13.65
CA LEU A 259 -4.87 3.52 -13.19
C LEU A 259 -6.18 4.05 -12.60
N ARG A 260 -7.26 3.25 -12.74
CA ARG A 260 -8.60 3.54 -12.23
C ARG A 260 -9.18 2.30 -11.55
N PHE A 261 -9.48 2.40 -10.27
CA PHE A 261 -10.07 1.33 -9.46
C PHE A 261 -11.15 1.90 -8.54
N LYS A 262 -12.04 1.06 -8.03
CA LYS A 262 -13.03 1.48 -7.02
C LYS A 262 -12.39 1.58 -5.65
N THR A 263 -11.56 0.61 -5.30
CA THR A 263 -10.94 0.52 -3.98
C THR A 263 -9.43 0.31 -4.06
N LEU A 264 -8.74 0.57 -2.96
CA LEU A 264 -7.31 0.29 -2.82
C LEU A 264 -7.03 -1.22 -2.86
N ASP A 265 -7.95 -2.04 -2.37
CA ASP A 265 -7.81 -3.50 -2.38
C ASP A 265 -7.90 -4.08 -3.78
N GLU A 266 -8.80 -3.57 -4.63
CA GLU A 266 -8.85 -3.93 -6.05
C GLU A 266 -7.54 -3.56 -6.77
N LEU A 267 -7.01 -2.35 -6.52
CA LEU A 267 -5.70 -1.92 -7.04
C LEU A 267 -4.59 -2.90 -6.60
N ASN A 268 -4.57 -3.26 -5.32
CA ASN A 268 -3.54 -4.13 -4.78
C ASN A 268 -3.63 -5.57 -5.28
N ALA A 269 -4.83 -6.10 -5.47
CA ALA A 269 -5.04 -7.40 -6.10
C ALA A 269 -4.53 -7.41 -7.54
N TRP A 270 -4.84 -6.37 -8.31
CA TRP A 270 -4.35 -6.18 -9.67
C TRP A 270 -2.82 -6.03 -9.73
N LEU A 271 -2.20 -5.26 -8.82
CA LEU A 271 -0.74 -5.09 -8.75
C LEU A 271 -0.04 -6.42 -8.48
N LEU A 272 -0.59 -7.24 -7.58
CA LEU A 272 -0.04 -8.57 -7.29
C LEU A 272 -0.03 -9.46 -8.53
N ASP A 273 -1.16 -9.52 -9.27
CA ASP A 273 -1.24 -10.24 -10.54
C ASP A 273 -0.23 -9.71 -11.56
N LYS A 274 -0.11 -8.39 -11.69
CA LYS A 274 0.86 -7.75 -12.59
C LYS A 274 2.31 -8.09 -12.24
N CYS A 275 2.68 -8.12 -10.96
CA CYS A 275 4.02 -8.54 -10.55
C CYS A 275 4.33 -9.97 -11.00
N ILE A 276 3.39 -10.90 -10.78
CA ILE A 276 3.55 -12.32 -11.17
C ILE A 276 3.59 -12.46 -12.69
N THR A 277 2.65 -11.84 -13.39
CA THR A 277 2.55 -11.91 -14.86
C THR A 277 3.78 -11.29 -15.52
N TYR A 278 4.26 -10.16 -15.00
CA TYR A 278 5.49 -9.54 -15.46
C TYR A 278 6.69 -10.47 -15.30
N ALA A 279 6.86 -11.06 -14.11
CA ALA A 279 7.98 -11.97 -13.84
C ALA A 279 7.99 -13.20 -14.75
N LYS A 280 6.82 -13.74 -15.09
CA LYS A 280 6.66 -14.87 -16.01
C LYS A 280 6.95 -14.52 -17.47
N ALA A 281 6.62 -13.29 -17.87
CA ALA A 281 6.74 -12.86 -19.28
C ALA A 281 8.11 -12.28 -19.64
N HIS A 282 8.86 -11.74 -18.65
CA HIS A 282 10.09 -11.00 -18.91
C HIS A 282 11.34 -11.80 -18.61
N ARG A 283 12.31 -11.66 -19.51
CA ARG A 283 13.62 -12.31 -19.37
C ARG A 283 14.43 -11.68 -18.25
N HIS A 284 15.19 -12.53 -17.54
CA HIS A 284 16.11 -12.05 -16.52
C HIS A 284 17.26 -11.26 -17.18
N PRO A 285 17.65 -10.08 -16.64
CA PRO A 285 18.62 -9.21 -17.31
C PRO A 285 20.04 -9.81 -17.41
N GLU A 286 20.41 -10.69 -16.50
CA GLU A 286 21.74 -11.33 -16.46
C GLU A 286 21.70 -12.78 -16.98
N LEU A 287 20.51 -13.40 -17.05
CA LEU A 287 20.28 -14.76 -17.53
C LEU A 287 19.18 -14.74 -18.61
N PRO A 288 19.49 -14.22 -19.81
CA PRO A 288 18.48 -13.93 -20.84
C PRO A 288 17.76 -15.17 -21.39
N GLU A 289 18.30 -16.37 -21.14
CA GLU A 289 17.64 -17.64 -21.50
C GLU A 289 16.48 -18.00 -20.58
N ARG A 290 16.40 -17.39 -19.38
CA ARG A 290 15.37 -17.64 -18.35
C ARG A 290 14.50 -16.40 -18.11
N THR A 291 13.29 -16.63 -17.67
CA THR A 291 12.42 -15.56 -17.15
C THR A 291 12.78 -15.22 -15.71
N VAL A 292 12.37 -14.04 -15.26
CA VAL A 292 12.49 -13.63 -13.84
C VAL A 292 11.83 -14.66 -12.92
N TRP A 293 10.68 -15.21 -13.35
CA TRP A 293 9.96 -16.24 -12.60
C TRP A 293 10.74 -17.55 -12.48
N GLU A 294 11.33 -18.04 -13.57
CA GLU A 294 12.13 -19.28 -13.56
C GLU A 294 13.37 -19.16 -12.68
N VAL A 295 14.03 -17.98 -12.69
CA VAL A 295 15.17 -17.73 -11.78
C VAL A 295 14.69 -17.65 -10.33
N PHE A 296 13.53 -17.03 -10.07
CA PHE A 296 12.92 -16.97 -8.75
C PHE A 296 12.53 -18.38 -8.21
N GLU A 297 11.95 -19.23 -9.05
CA GLU A 297 11.64 -20.62 -8.65
C GLU A 297 12.91 -21.39 -8.25
N ALA A 298 14.03 -21.15 -8.94
CA ALA A 298 15.33 -21.73 -8.59
C ALA A 298 15.94 -21.11 -7.30
N GLU A 299 15.68 -19.82 -7.04
CA GLU A 299 16.12 -19.12 -5.82
C GLU A 299 15.31 -19.52 -4.59
N ARG A 300 14.01 -19.77 -4.72
CA ARG A 300 13.07 -20.03 -3.63
C ARG A 300 13.55 -21.05 -2.58
N PRO A 301 14.14 -22.21 -2.94
CA PRO A 301 14.65 -23.17 -1.96
C PRO A 301 15.85 -22.65 -1.13
N LYS A 302 16.46 -21.54 -1.53
CA LYS A 302 17.59 -20.89 -0.83
C LYS A 302 17.13 -19.75 0.10
N LEU A 303 15.87 -19.37 0.03
CA LEU A 303 15.29 -18.39 0.95
C LEU A 303 15.14 -18.99 2.35
N VAL A 304 15.26 -18.13 3.37
CA VAL A 304 14.82 -18.47 4.73
C VAL A 304 13.31 -18.69 4.68
N PRO A 305 12.76 -19.82 5.15
CA PRO A 305 11.34 -20.10 5.06
C PRO A 305 10.48 -19.02 5.74
N TYR A 306 9.33 -18.69 5.14
CA TYR A 306 8.38 -17.73 5.73
C TYR A 306 7.86 -18.23 7.07
N ALA A 307 8.16 -17.47 8.14
CA ALA A 307 7.85 -17.83 9.54
C ALA A 307 6.39 -17.54 9.95
N GLY A 308 5.52 -17.15 9.00
CA GLY A 308 4.18 -16.69 9.30
C GLY A 308 4.12 -15.18 9.53
N ARG A 309 2.90 -14.68 9.78
CA ARG A 309 2.65 -13.23 9.88
C ARG A 309 3.29 -12.61 11.13
N PHE A 310 4.04 -11.54 10.93
CA PHE A 310 4.49 -10.69 12.04
C PHE A 310 3.32 -9.85 12.58
N ASP A 311 3.22 -9.71 13.90
CA ASP A 311 2.22 -8.85 14.54
C ASP A 311 2.63 -7.36 14.43
N GLY A 312 2.45 -6.82 13.24
CA GLY A 312 3.00 -5.54 12.78
C GLY A 312 2.09 -4.35 13.07
N PHE A 313 1.94 -3.96 14.32
CA PHE A 313 1.18 -2.77 14.73
C PHE A 313 2.07 -1.64 15.25
N HIS A 314 1.51 -0.44 15.23
CA HIS A 314 2.02 0.72 15.95
C HIS A 314 1.15 0.94 17.21
N ALA A 315 1.77 0.89 18.38
CA ALA A 315 1.07 1.04 19.66
C ALA A 315 1.01 2.50 20.10
N VAL A 316 -0.19 2.96 20.47
CA VAL A 316 -0.40 4.33 20.99
C VAL A 316 -1.30 4.27 22.23
N PRO A 317 -0.85 4.81 23.39
CA PRO A 317 -1.71 4.93 24.55
C PRO A 317 -2.82 5.96 24.28
N ALA A 318 -4.03 5.67 24.73
CA ALA A 318 -5.17 6.54 24.57
C ALA A 318 -6.13 6.47 25.76
N SER A 319 -7.02 7.46 25.86
CA SER A 319 -8.09 7.51 26.86
C SER A 319 -9.45 7.26 26.22
N VAL A 320 -10.34 6.64 26.99
CA VAL A 320 -11.73 6.41 26.59
C VAL A 320 -12.61 7.55 27.10
N SER A 321 -13.35 8.19 26.19
CA SER A 321 -14.32 9.22 26.57
C SER A 321 -15.56 8.62 27.24
N LYS A 322 -16.34 9.46 27.96
CA LYS A 322 -17.64 9.06 28.55
C LYS A 322 -18.67 8.60 27.51
N THR A 323 -18.43 8.87 26.23
CA THR A 323 -19.25 8.40 25.10
C THR A 323 -18.71 7.14 24.44
N CYS A 324 -17.87 6.36 25.16
CA CYS A 324 -17.24 5.12 24.68
C CYS A 324 -16.46 5.29 23.38
N LEU A 325 -15.73 6.42 23.23
CA LEU A 325 -14.94 6.72 22.03
C LEU A 325 -13.48 6.90 22.39
N VAL A 326 -12.61 6.36 21.55
CA VAL A 326 -11.17 6.55 21.55
C VAL A 326 -10.79 7.37 20.32
N ARG A 327 -9.88 8.31 20.48
CA ARG A 327 -9.33 9.10 19.36
C ARG A 327 -8.03 8.50 18.87
N PHE A 328 -7.96 8.29 17.58
CA PHE A 328 -6.73 7.89 16.90
C PHE A 328 -6.71 8.52 15.50
N ASP A 329 -5.57 9.11 15.12
CA ASP A 329 -5.30 9.60 13.76
C ASP A 329 -6.38 10.57 13.22
N ASN A 330 -6.83 11.52 14.08
CA ASN A 330 -7.92 12.48 13.85
C ASN A 330 -9.33 11.86 13.66
N ASN A 331 -9.49 10.57 13.90
CA ASN A 331 -10.77 9.86 13.85
C ASN A 331 -11.16 9.34 15.23
N LYS A 332 -12.40 8.88 15.38
CA LYS A 332 -12.93 8.33 16.62
C LYS A 332 -13.44 6.91 16.35
N TYR A 333 -13.14 6.02 17.28
CA TYR A 333 -13.55 4.61 17.23
C TYR A 333 -14.25 4.24 18.51
N SER A 334 -15.38 3.54 18.41
CA SER A 334 -16.09 3.10 19.59
C SER A 334 -15.40 1.91 20.28
N VAL A 335 -15.56 1.80 21.58
CA VAL A 335 -15.08 0.68 22.40
C VAL A 335 -16.17 0.19 23.31
N ALA A 336 -16.06 -1.05 23.77
CA ALA A 336 -16.97 -1.61 24.75
C ALA A 336 -17.18 -0.66 25.93
N ALA A 337 -18.43 -0.47 26.35
CA ALA A 337 -18.80 0.46 27.44
C ALA A 337 -18.06 0.16 28.76
N SER A 338 -17.66 -1.08 28.99
CA SER A 338 -16.86 -1.51 30.14
C SER A 338 -15.46 -0.90 30.19
N ALA A 339 -14.95 -0.41 29.06
CA ALA A 339 -13.62 0.18 28.97
C ALA A 339 -13.57 1.66 29.42
N VAL A 340 -14.71 2.30 29.64
CA VAL A 340 -14.78 3.73 30.02
C VAL A 340 -14.11 3.97 31.38
N GLY A 341 -13.36 5.06 31.47
CA GLY A 341 -12.72 5.53 32.72
C GLY A 341 -11.33 4.93 32.98
N ARG A 342 -10.83 4.06 32.12
CA ARG A 342 -9.49 3.49 32.21
C ARG A 342 -8.71 3.69 30.93
N PRO A 343 -7.37 3.74 30.97
CA PRO A 343 -6.53 3.85 29.78
C PRO A 343 -6.67 2.60 28.90
N VAL A 344 -6.45 2.80 27.61
CA VAL A 344 -6.41 1.74 26.59
C VAL A 344 -5.17 1.91 25.73
N GLU A 345 -4.78 0.85 25.04
CA GLU A 345 -3.74 0.88 24.05
C GLU A 345 -4.34 0.63 22.66
N VAL A 346 -4.07 1.52 21.73
CA VAL A 346 -4.49 1.41 20.32
C VAL A 346 -3.37 0.72 19.56
N HIS A 347 -3.64 -0.46 19.03
CA HIS A 347 -2.78 -1.18 18.10
C HIS A 347 -3.23 -0.86 16.66
N ALA A 348 -2.55 0.06 16.01
CA ALA A 348 -2.84 0.45 14.65
C ALA A 348 -2.10 -0.46 13.66
N TYR A 349 -2.84 -1.23 12.88
CA TYR A 349 -2.36 -2.01 11.75
C TYR A 349 -2.50 -1.21 10.44
N ALA A 350 -2.06 -1.78 9.34
CA ALA A 350 -2.18 -1.14 8.03
C ALA A 350 -3.64 -0.95 7.57
N ASP A 351 -4.52 -1.88 7.96
CA ASP A 351 -5.91 -1.99 7.50
C ASP A 351 -6.96 -1.88 8.64
N ARG A 352 -6.57 -2.05 9.89
CA ARG A 352 -7.48 -2.07 11.03
C ARG A 352 -6.88 -1.43 12.28
N ILE A 353 -7.75 -1.13 13.22
CA ILE A 353 -7.45 -0.64 14.57
C ILE A 353 -7.95 -1.67 15.57
N VAL A 354 -7.08 -2.18 16.42
CA VAL A 354 -7.44 -3.04 17.55
C VAL A 354 -7.18 -2.26 18.85
N ILE A 355 -8.20 -2.13 19.69
CA ILE A 355 -8.09 -1.39 20.95
C ILE A 355 -8.09 -2.41 22.10
N ARG A 356 -7.08 -2.32 22.95
CA ARG A 356 -6.87 -3.25 24.05
C ARG A 356 -6.89 -2.55 25.39
N GLN A 357 -7.40 -3.25 26.41
CA GLN A 357 -7.39 -2.85 27.80
C GLN A 357 -7.03 -4.05 28.65
N ASP A 358 -6.03 -3.92 29.51
CA ASP A 358 -5.57 -5.01 30.39
C ASP A 358 -5.33 -6.34 29.64
N GLY A 359 -4.73 -6.26 28.43
CA GLY A 359 -4.46 -7.41 27.58
C GLY A 359 -5.66 -7.97 26.77
N ARG A 360 -6.89 -7.48 27.03
CA ARG A 360 -8.11 -7.92 26.32
C ARG A 360 -8.48 -6.97 25.19
N ILE A 361 -9.00 -7.51 24.12
CA ILE A 361 -9.55 -6.70 23.01
C ILE A 361 -10.89 -6.12 23.46
N VAL A 362 -11.04 -4.81 23.41
CA VAL A 362 -12.26 -4.07 23.74
C VAL A 362 -12.93 -3.44 22.50
N ALA A 363 -12.23 -3.42 21.38
CA ALA A 363 -12.78 -3.08 20.08
C ALA A 363 -11.82 -3.49 18.94
N GLU A 364 -12.41 -3.79 17.76
CA GLU A 364 -11.70 -3.91 16.50
C GLU A 364 -12.51 -3.19 15.42
N HIS A 365 -11.86 -2.34 14.61
CA HIS A 365 -12.51 -1.57 13.56
C HIS A 365 -11.66 -1.55 12.30
N PRO A 366 -12.26 -1.44 11.11
CA PRO A 366 -11.53 -1.02 9.90
C PRO A 366 -10.88 0.34 10.15
N ARG A 367 -9.65 0.51 9.66
CA ARG A 367 -8.94 1.78 9.81
C ARG A 367 -9.43 2.81 8.80
N SER A 368 -9.83 3.98 9.26
CA SER A 368 -10.10 5.13 8.41
C SER A 368 -8.86 6.01 8.27
N PHE A 369 -8.60 6.47 7.06
CA PHE A 369 -7.55 7.44 6.71
C PHE A 369 -8.08 8.85 6.43
N GLY A 370 -9.39 9.05 6.59
CA GLY A 370 -10.06 10.34 6.56
C GLY A 370 -9.77 11.21 7.77
N ARG A 371 -10.51 12.27 7.94
CA ARG A 371 -10.43 13.16 9.11
C ARG A 371 -11.82 13.45 9.67
N GLY A 372 -11.95 13.42 10.99
CA GLY A 372 -13.20 13.76 11.69
C GLY A 372 -14.27 12.67 11.63
N GLU A 373 -13.95 11.50 11.10
CA GLU A 373 -14.87 10.38 11.02
C GLU A 373 -15.06 9.73 12.39
N THR A 374 -16.25 9.16 12.60
CA THR A 374 -16.55 8.38 13.80
C THR A 374 -17.10 7.02 13.38
N THR A 375 -16.37 5.97 13.74
CA THR A 375 -16.78 4.58 13.48
C THR A 375 -17.39 4.00 14.72
N TYR A 376 -18.65 3.60 14.61
CA TYR A 376 -19.40 2.99 15.70
C TYR A 376 -19.56 1.49 15.46
N ASP A 377 -19.38 0.70 16.54
CA ASP A 377 -19.97 -0.62 16.66
C ASP A 377 -21.14 -0.51 17.67
N PRO A 378 -22.38 -0.70 17.26
CA PRO A 378 -23.56 -0.59 18.15
C PRO A 378 -23.50 -1.54 19.33
N TRP A 379 -22.89 -2.72 19.18
CA TRP A 379 -22.76 -3.71 20.25
C TRP A 379 -21.97 -3.19 21.47
N HIS A 380 -21.05 -2.25 21.26
CA HIS A 380 -20.32 -1.61 22.35
C HIS A 380 -21.22 -0.85 23.35
N TYR A 381 -22.40 -0.43 22.88
CA TYR A 381 -23.32 0.41 23.65
C TYR A 381 -24.52 -0.36 24.21
N VAL A 382 -24.75 -1.60 23.81
CA VAL A 382 -25.90 -2.41 24.27
C VAL A 382 -25.95 -2.49 25.81
N PRO A 383 -24.85 -2.69 26.57
CA PRO A 383 -24.92 -2.71 28.03
C PRO A 383 -25.37 -1.37 28.66
N VAL A 384 -25.19 -0.26 27.97
CA VAL A 384 -25.59 1.07 28.45
C VAL A 384 -27.07 1.32 28.22
N LEU A 385 -27.67 0.68 27.21
CA LEU A 385 -29.10 0.81 26.86
C LEU A 385 -30.03 0.36 27.99
N ALA A 386 -29.62 -0.59 28.83
CA ALA A 386 -30.41 -1.02 29.99
C ALA A 386 -30.80 0.15 30.90
N ARG A 387 -29.94 1.16 31.01
CA ARG A 387 -30.17 2.39 31.82
C ARG A 387 -30.94 3.47 31.05
N LYS A 388 -30.89 3.45 29.72
CA LYS A 388 -31.48 4.48 28.83
C LYS A 388 -32.08 3.82 27.57
N PRO A 389 -33.16 3.01 27.67
CA PRO A 389 -33.70 2.28 26.51
C PRO A 389 -34.09 3.19 25.34
N GLY A 390 -34.56 4.40 25.62
CA GLY A 390 -34.89 5.39 24.59
C GLY A 390 -33.74 5.83 23.70
N ALA A 391 -32.48 5.61 24.12
CA ALA A 391 -31.31 5.91 23.27
C ALA A 391 -31.21 4.99 22.05
N LEU A 392 -31.85 3.82 22.07
CA LEU A 392 -31.93 2.93 20.91
C LEU A 392 -32.58 3.61 19.69
N ARG A 393 -33.50 4.55 19.92
CA ARG A 393 -34.23 5.25 18.85
C ARG A 393 -33.41 6.37 18.21
N ASN A 394 -32.68 7.14 19.03
CA ASN A 394 -32.05 8.41 18.60
C ASN A 394 -30.53 8.42 18.80
N GLY A 395 -29.92 7.36 19.30
CA GLY A 395 -28.48 7.29 19.54
C GLY A 395 -27.68 7.18 18.23
N ALA A 396 -26.65 7.99 18.08
CA ALA A 396 -25.80 7.97 16.89
C ALA A 396 -25.26 6.57 16.53
N PRO A 397 -24.87 5.70 17.49
CA PRO A 397 -24.38 4.36 17.18
C PRO A 397 -25.42 3.45 16.50
N PHE A 398 -26.73 3.73 16.66
CA PHE A 398 -27.82 2.86 16.20
C PHE A 398 -28.52 3.33 14.93
N LYS A 399 -28.12 4.51 14.39
CA LYS A 399 -28.80 5.17 13.29
C LYS A 399 -28.86 4.30 12.02
N ASP A 400 -27.74 3.68 11.68
CA ASP A 400 -27.59 2.87 10.48
C ASP A 400 -27.33 1.38 10.82
N TRP A 401 -27.83 0.95 12.00
CA TRP A 401 -27.61 -0.40 12.49
C TRP A 401 -28.46 -1.41 11.74
N VAL A 402 -27.80 -2.32 11.04
CA VAL A 402 -28.43 -3.45 10.37
C VAL A 402 -28.45 -4.65 11.32
N LEU A 403 -29.65 -5.06 11.71
CA LEU A 403 -29.88 -6.25 12.52
C LEU A 403 -30.27 -7.43 11.63
N PRO A 404 -30.05 -8.70 12.08
CA PRO A 404 -30.59 -9.88 11.43
C PRO A 404 -32.09 -9.80 11.25
N ALA A 405 -32.60 -10.52 10.25
CA ALA A 405 -33.97 -10.32 9.75
C ALA A 405 -35.09 -10.60 10.81
N ALA A 406 -34.93 -11.59 11.68
CA ALA A 406 -35.91 -11.89 12.68
C ALA A 406 -35.85 -10.87 13.83
N ILE A 407 -34.66 -10.52 14.30
CA ILE A 407 -34.48 -9.48 15.33
C ILE A 407 -35.03 -8.14 14.83
N GLU A 408 -34.78 -7.78 13.57
CA GLU A 408 -35.32 -6.54 12.96
C GLU A 408 -36.85 -6.58 12.85
N ARG A 409 -37.47 -7.74 12.56
CA ARG A 409 -38.94 -7.89 12.55
C ARG A 409 -39.53 -7.71 13.95
N VAL A 410 -38.90 -8.27 14.98
CA VAL A 410 -39.30 -8.06 16.38
C VAL A 410 -39.21 -6.58 16.74
N ARG A 411 -38.08 -5.91 16.41
CA ARG A 411 -37.86 -4.49 16.64
C ARG A 411 -38.98 -3.63 16.03
N ARG A 412 -39.36 -3.89 14.79
CA ARG A 412 -40.44 -3.15 14.12
C ARG A 412 -41.81 -3.37 14.79
N LYS A 413 -42.12 -4.59 15.25
CA LYS A 413 -43.34 -4.86 15.96
C LYS A 413 -43.40 -4.24 17.34
N LEU A 414 -42.27 -4.20 18.05
CA LEU A 414 -42.15 -3.56 19.36
C LEU A 414 -42.14 -2.01 19.27
N ALA A 415 -41.87 -1.42 18.11
CA ALA A 415 -41.74 0.04 17.95
C ALA A 415 -43.05 0.81 18.30
N SER A 416 -44.23 0.14 18.26
CA SER A 416 -45.55 0.71 18.60
C SER A 416 -45.94 0.55 20.08
N ALA A 417 -45.19 -0.26 20.85
CA ALA A 417 -45.47 -0.47 22.26
C ALA A 417 -44.80 0.56 23.14
N ASP A 418 -45.42 1.02 24.20
CA ASP A 418 -44.90 2.03 25.13
C ASP A 418 -43.57 1.59 25.76
N ASP A 419 -43.44 0.32 26.09
CA ASP A 419 -42.22 -0.30 26.64
C ASP A 419 -41.34 -0.99 25.57
N GLY A 420 -41.66 -0.85 24.29
CA GLY A 420 -41.01 -1.57 23.20
C GLY A 420 -39.51 -1.40 23.12
N ASN A 421 -39.01 -0.20 23.40
CA ASN A 421 -37.57 0.03 23.48
C ASN A 421 -36.91 -0.78 24.62
N ARG A 422 -37.58 -0.93 25.77
CA ARG A 422 -37.09 -1.69 26.90
C ARG A 422 -37.03 -3.17 26.58
N GLN A 423 -38.12 -3.70 26.05
CA GLN A 423 -38.19 -5.09 25.60
C GLN A 423 -37.10 -5.39 24.52
N MET A 424 -36.92 -4.49 23.56
CA MET A 424 -35.85 -4.66 22.55
C MET A 424 -34.47 -4.67 23.17
N VAL A 425 -34.22 -3.82 24.16
CA VAL A 425 -32.91 -3.79 24.88
C VAL A 425 -32.67 -5.10 25.64
N ASP A 426 -33.71 -5.71 26.24
CA ASP A 426 -33.59 -7.01 26.92
C ASP A 426 -33.20 -8.11 25.93
N ILE A 427 -33.82 -8.14 24.74
CA ILE A 427 -33.43 -9.06 23.64
C ILE A 427 -31.99 -8.82 23.19
N LEU A 428 -31.58 -7.56 23.00
CA LEU A 428 -30.22 -7.22 22.58
C LEU A 428 -29.17 -7.61 23.64
N ASN A 429 -29.49 -7.45 24.94
CA ASN A 429 -28.61 -7.89 26.01
C ASN A 429 -28.44 -9.42 26.03
N ALA A 430 -29.50 -10.19 25.68
CA ALA A 430 -29.38 -11.64 25.56
C ALA A 430 -28.34 -12.06 24.48
N VAL A 431 -28.11 -11.24 23.45
CA VAL A 431 -27.06 -11.51 22.44
C VAL A 431 -25.66 -11.54 23.06
N LEU A 432 -25.42 -10.75 24.11
CA LEU A 432 -24.11 -10.72 24.79
C LEU A 432 -23.82 -12.01 25.57
N THR A 433 -24.86 -12.77 25.93
CA THR A 433 -24.74 -14.04 26.68
C THR A 433 -24.91 -15.27 25.80
N ASP A 434 -25.89 -15.25 24.91
CA ASP A 434 -26.30 -16.43 24.12
C ASP A 434 -25.70 -16.40 22.69
N GLY A 435 -25.21 -15.25 22.28
CA GLY A 435 -24.72 -15.03 20.92
C GLY A 435 -25.87 -14.69 19.93
N LEU A 436 -25.45 -13.98 18.86
CA LEU A 436 -26.37 -13.47 17.85
C LEU A 436 -27.21 -14.57 17.15
N PRO A 437 -26.61 -15.73 16.75
CA PRO A 437 -27.37 -16.78 16.07
C PRO A 437 -28.48 -17.40 16.92
N ALA A 438 -28.27 -17.60 18.24
CA ALA A 438 -29.23 -18.16 19.14
C ALA A 438 -30.43 -17.22 19.33
N VAL A 439 -30.16 -15.92 19.55
CA VAL A 439 -31.19 -14.89 19.72
C VAL A 439 -31.97 -14.69 18.41
N GLU A 440 -31.33 -14.72 17.26
CA GLU A 440 -32.00 -14.66 15.96
C GLU A 440 -32.94 -15.83 15.76
N ALA A 441 -32.51 -17.07 16.09
CA ALA A 441 -33.36 -18.26 16.02
C ALA A 441 -34.55 -18.17 16.96
N ALA A 442 -34.36 -17.72 18.22
CA ALA A 442 -35.42 -17.54 19.18
C ALA A 442 -36.43 -16.46 18.74
N CYS A 443 -35.96 -15.37 18.15
CA CYS A 443 -36.83 -14.35 17.55
C CYS A 443 -37.63 -14.90 16.37
N ALA A 444 -37.02 -15.73 15.51
CA ALA A 444 -37.70 -16.38 14.40
C ALA A 444 -38.81 -17.35 14.88
N GLU A 445 -38.52 -18.16 15.92
CA GLU A 445 -39.48 -19.07 16.55
C GLU A 445 -40.64 -18.29 17.18
N ALA A 446 -40.36 -17.23 17.95
CA ALA A 446 -41.40 -16.39 18.55
C ALA A 446 -42.33 -15.78 17.48
N ILE A 447 -41.77 -15.28 16.37
CA ILE A 447 -42.55 -14.73 15.25
C ILE A 447 -43.40 -15.80 14.57
N ALA A 448 -42.90 -17.02 14.42
CA ALA A 448 -43.64 -18.14 13.83
C ALA A 448 -44.87 -18.49 14.67
N HIS A 449 -44.78 -18.33 15.99
CA HIS A 449 -45.92 -18.47 16.91
C HIS A 449 -46.78 -17.22 17.04
N GLY A 450 -46.54 -16.18 16.23
CA GLY A 450 -47.32 -14.93 16.24
C GLY A 450 -47.01 -13.98 17.40
N VAL A 451 -45.99 -14.27 18.20
CA VAL A 451 -45.65 -13.49 19.39
C VAL A 451 -44.29 -12.74 19.15
N HIS A 452 -44.13 -11.61 19.81
CA HIS A 452 -42.91 -10.77 19.61
C HIS A 452 -42.45 -10.09 20.90
N SER A 453 -42.95 -10.52 22.09
CA SER A 453 -42.50 -9.95 23.36
C SER A 453 -41.11 -10.47 23.77
N ALA A 454 -40.39 -9.65 24.51
CA ALA A 454 -39.07 -10.03 25.05
C ALA A 454 -39.18 -11.27 25.94
N ASP A 455 -40.18 -11.35 26.79
CA ASP A 455 -40.36 -12.48 27.71
C ASP A 455 -40.48 -13.83 26.99
N VAL A 456 -41.16 -13.86 25.83
CA VAL A 456 -41.27 -15.09 25.03
C VAL A 456 -39.93 -15.44 24.38
N VAL A 457 -39.22 -14.46 23.80
CA VAL A 457 -37.89 -14.69 23.22
C VAL A 457 -36.90 -15.20 24.27
N LEU A 458 -36.90 -14.59 25.46
CA LEU A 458 -36.01 -14.99 26.56
C LEU A 458 -36.40 -16.38 27.12
N ASN A 459 -37.69 -16.71 27.17
CA ASN A 459 -38.17 -18.06 27.57
C ASN A 459 -37.70 -19.12 26.57
N ILE A 460 -37.78 -18.83 25.24
CA ILE A 460 -37.29 -19.74 24.20
C ILE A 460 -35.79 -19.98 24.40
N LEU A 461 -35.00 -18.91 24.62
CA LEU A 461 -33.57 -19.03 24.90
C LEU A 461 -33.30 -19.84 26.16
N ALA A 462 -34.05 -19.61 27.26
CA ALA A 462 -33.88 -20.38 28.49
C ALA A 462 -34.15 -21.88 28.24
N ARG A 463 -35.19 -22.23 27.50
CA ARG A 463 -35.48 -23.65 27.13
C ARG A 463 -34.38 -24.26 26.26
N GLN A 464 -33.75 -23.48 25.37
CA GLN A 464 -32.61 -23.95 24.53
C GLN A 464 -31.33 -24.18 25.34
N ARG A 465 -31.17 -23.49 26.48
CA ARG A 465 -30.05 -23.71 27.42
C ARG A 465 -30.21 -24.93 28.27
N ASP A 466 -31.47 -25.30 28.60
CA ASP A 466 -31.73 -26.46 29.43
C ASP A 466 -31.32 -27.73 28.70
N PRO A 467 -30.59 -28.64 29.34
CA PRO A 467 -30.32 -29.94 28.76
C PRO A 467 -31.63 -30.65 28.47
N ALA A 468 -31.74 -31.33 27.34
CA ALA A 468 -32.89 -32.15 27.04
C ALA A 468 -33.29 -33.00 28.26
N PRO A 469 -34.54 -33.04 28.63
CA PRO A 469 -34.97 -33.83 29.79
C PRO A 469 -34.41 -35.26 29.64
N PRO A 470 -33.87 -35.85 30.71
CA PRO A 470 -33.28 -37.16 30.62
C PRO A 470 -34.29 -38.12 30.00
N ALA A 471 -33.85 -38.84 28.96
CA ALA A 471 -34.73 -39.84 28.33
C ALA A 471 -35.33 -40.73 29.43
N ASN A 472 -36.66 -40.86 29.39
CA ASN A 472 -37.51 -41.57 30.34
C ASN A 472 -36.75 -42.46 31.34
N ILE A 473 -36.64 -41.97 32.60
CA ILE A 473 -36.12 -42.81 33.67
C ILE A 473 -37.11 -43.97 33.83
N LEU A 474 -36.72 -45.15 33.39
CA LEU A 474 -37.45 -46.36 33.67
C LEU A 474 -37.40 -46.56 35.19
N THR A 475 -38.52 -46.16 35.86
CA THR A 475 -38.62 -46.34 37.31
C THR A 475 -38.70 -47.85 37.59
N PRO A 476 -37.82 -48.41 38.42
CA PRO A 476 -37.92 -49.79 38.82
C PRO A 476 -39.30 -50.10 39.38
N ALA A 477 -39.83 -51.28 39.07
CA ALA A 477 -41.23 -51.68 39.49
C ALA A 477 -41.49 -51.51 41.00
N ALA A 478 -40.44 -51.59 41.84
CA ALA A 478 -40.54 -51.35 43.28
C ALA A 478 -40.80 -49.90 43.66
N LEU A 479 -40.51 -48.93 42.75
CA LEU A 479 -40.70 -47.47 42.94
C LEU A 479 -41.86 -46.92 42.13
N THR A 480 -42.60 -47.79 41.40
CA THR A 480 -43.76 -47.40 40.64
C THR A 480 -44.97 -47.35 41.61
N LEU A 481 -45.73 -46.24 41.63
CA LEU A 481 -46.94 -46.13 42.44
C LEU A 481 -47.95 -47.18 42.02
N ARG A 482 -48.44 -47.97 42.97
CA ARG A 482 -49.49 -49.03 42.74
C ARG A 482 -50.81 -48.42 42.32
N HIS A 483 -51.08 -47.17 42.64
CA HIS A 483 -52.31 -46.46 42.28
C HIS A 483 -51.91 -45.08 41.73
N ALA A 484 -52.53 -44.61 40.67
CA ALA A 484 -52.39 -43.28 40.14
C ALA A 484 -52.83 -42.26 41.19
N PRO A 485 -52.04 -41.22 41.51
CA PRO A 485 -52.45 -40.16 42.45
C PRO A 485 -53.66 -39.44 41.81
N ILE A 486 -54.81 -39.53 42.42
CA ILE A 486 -55.93 -38.72 42.02
C ILE A 486 -55.86 -37.41 42.81
N ALA A 487 -55.74 -36.29 42.09
CA ALA A 487 -55.83 -34.98 42.72
C ALA A 487 -57.24 -34.70 43.25
N ASP A 488 -57.38 -34.73 44.53
CA ASP A 488 -58.61 -34.28 45.21
C ASP A 488 -58.53 -32.78 45.47
N CYS A 489 -58.99 -31.98 44.51
CA CYS A 489 -59.06 -30.52 44.60
C CYS A 489 -60.09 -30.06 45.66
N ALA A 490 -61.11 -30.88 46.05
CA ALA A 490 -62.09 -30.52 47.10
C ALA A 490 -61.45 -30.39 48.49
N ARG A 491 -60.30 -31.03 48.70
CA ARG A 491 -59.47 -30.89 49.93
C ARG A 491 -59.08 -29.46 50.22
N TYR A 492 -58.95 -28.61 49.19
CA TYR A 492 -58.50 -27.22 49.31
C TYR A 492 -59.61 -26.21 49.40
N ASP A 493 -60.93 -26.64 49.17
CA ASP A 493 -62.06 -25.76 49.27
C ASP A 493 -62.30 -25.31 50.71
N ASN A 494 -61.85 -26.09 51.67
CA ASN A 494 -61.92 -25.73 53.10
C ASN A 494 -60.95 -24.56 53.51
N LEU A 495 -59.97 -24.32 52.72
CA LEU A 495 -59.04 -23.17 52.94
C LEU A 495 -59.65 -21.81 52.55
N ARG A 496 -60.71 -21.82 51.74
CA ARG A 496 -61.46 -20.60 51.34
C ARG A 496 -62.50 -20.14 52.35
N ARG A 497 -62.77 -20.93 53.41
CA ARG A 497 -63.88 -20.64 54.40
C ARG A 497 -63.34 -20.00 55.70
N THR A 498 -62.03 -19.62 55.75
CA THR A 498 -61.45 -18.99 56.91
C THR A 498 -60.77 -17.67 56.57
N ILE A 499 -61.52 -16.74 55.94
CA ILE A 499 -61.30 -15.31 55.96
C ILE A 499 -62.60 -14.61 56.21
#